data_b5d92c240b062f2892dc6831cf37cd66
#
_entry.id   b5d92c240b062f2892dc6831cf37cd66
#
_cell.length_a   1.000
_cell.length_b   1.000
_cell.length_c   1.000
_cell.angle_alpha   90.00
_cell.angle_beta   90.00
_cell.angle_gamma   90.00
#
_symmetry.space_group_name_H-M   'P 1'
#
loop_
_entity.id
_entity.type
_entity.pdbx_description
1 polymer ?
#
loop_
_entity_poly.entity_id
_entity_poly.type
_entity_poly.pdbx_seq_one_letter_code
_entity_poly.pdbx_strand_id
1 'polypeptide(L)'
;MSDIHPKKLVILYILDILQKYTDEEHRLSQKEIQNILKREYEMTVDRKAVKRNLLNLIEYESNIEYREVSRKDIFRKKDSVSYKGTSDFADKEISEDDLLWTDFYLKQKFTNEELRLLIDSLLFSKHIPYSQAKELIKKLESLSNIYFKSCSQYIYPLPVERTDNKQVFYNIAILDDAIRKKKKVLFEYAVYHTDKKMHLKKREDGSVREYIITPYQMAVQEGKYYLICNYDKYDDISNYRVDRIRNIQILEEKGKPFETLKWSGHQPMNLNEYMKEHVYMYSSENAFVKFRIVKAMISDVIDLFGKGVDFSEETDTHVSVSVHVNERAAEQFAKNYAPDVVILQPKRLRDKLRDDLKKAWEAYED
;
A
#
# COMPACT_ATOMS: atom_id res chain seq x y z
N MET A 1 -23.40 -14.83 -40.53
CA MET A 1 -23.96 -14.21 -39.27
C MET A 1 -23.50 -12.76 -39.28
N SER A 2 -24.41 -11.83 -39.49
CA SER A 2 -24.09 -10.40 -39.47
C SER A 2 -23.87 -10.02 -37.99
N ASP A 3 -22.62 -9.74 -37.61
CA ASP A 3 -22.31 -9.17 -36.33
C ASP A 3 -22.92 -7.77 -36.23
N ILE A 4 -24.07 -7.71 -35.62
CA ILE A 4 -24.80 -6.47 -35.38
C ILE A 4 -24.15 -5.82 -34.11
N HIS A 5 -23.02 -5.15 -34.29
CA HIS A 5 -22.57 -4.23 -33.28
C HIS A 5 -23.57 -3.07 -33.16
N PRO A 6 -24.26 -2.91 -32.04
CA PRO A 6 -25.29 -1.89 -31.92
C PRO A 6 -24.65 -0.51 -32.10
N LYS A 7 -25.11 0.27 -33.08
CA LYS A 7 -24.63 1.66 -33.34
C LYS A 7 -24.68 2.55 -32.06
N LYS A 8 -25.51 2.21 -31.09
CA LYS A 8 -25.60 2.88 -29.81
C LYS A 8 -24.35 2.72 -28.93
N LEU A 9 -23.54 1.67 -29.14
CA LEU A 9 -22.31 1.41 -28.38
C LEU A 9 -21.08 2.14 -28.91
N VAL A 10 -21.17 2.84 -30.03
CA VAL A 10 -20.03 3.61 -30.62
C VAL A 10 -19.41 4.56 -29.61
N ILE A 11 -20.20 5.22 -28.79
CA ILE A 11 -19.72 6.15 -27.77
C ILE A 11 -18.84 5.45 -26.72
N LEU A 12 -19.23 4.25 -26.28
CA LEU A 12 -18.46 3.45 -25.32
C LEU A 12 -17.15 2.94 -25.94
N TYR A 13 -17.19 2.53 -27.21
CA TYR A 13 -15.97 2.11 -27.89
C TYR A 13 -14.99 3.27 -28.12
N ILE A 14 -15.50 4.47 -28.39
CA ILE A 14 -14.64 5.67 -28.48
C ILE A 14 -14.01 5.98 -27.11
N LEU A 15 -14.76 5.87 -26.02
CA LEU A 15 -14.21 6.06 -24.68
C LEU A 15 -13.15 5.01 -24.35
N ASP A 16 -13.39 3.74 -24.66
CA ASP A 16 -12.41 2.66 -24.49
C ASP A 16 -11.14 2.88 -25.32
N ILE A 17 -11.28 3.35 -26.57
CA ILE A 17 -10.15 3.72 -27.42
C ILE A 17 -9.34 4.85 -26.78
N LEU A 18 -9.99 5.90 -26.29
CA LEU A 18 -9.30 7.01 -25.64
C LEU A 18 -8.59 6.54 -24.37
N GLN A 19 -9.23 5.72 -23.56
CA GLN A 19 -8.63 5.18 -22.34
C GLN A 19 -7.42 4.30 -22.64
N LYS A 20 -7.47 3.48 -23.67
CA LYS A 20 -6.46 2.48 -24.01
C LYS A 20 -5.29 3.04 -24.81
N TYR A 21 -5.54 4.00 -25.69
CA TYR A 21 -4.57 4.47 -26.69
C TYR A 21 -4.15 5.92 -26.53
N THR A 22 -4.56 6.62 -25.45
CA THR A 22 -4.21 8.04 -25.33
C THR A 22 -3.66 8.40 -23.95
N ASP A 23 -2.82 9.41 -23.94
CA ASP A 23 -2.33 10.19 -22.81
C ASP A 23 -1.87 11.57 -23.32
N GLU A 24 -1.20 12.35 -22.46
CA GLU A 24 -0.70 13.68 -22.84
C GLU A 24 0.28 13.66 -24.01
N GLU A 25 1.05 12.59 -24.18
CA GLU A 25 2.04 12.40 -25.25
C GLU A 25 1.44 11.70 -26.46
N HIS A 26 0.49 10.80 -26.27
CA HIS A 26 -0.15 9.99 -27.32
C HIS A 26 -1.58 10.44 -27.52
N ARG A 27 -1.79 11.28 -28.52
CA ARG A 27 -3.09 11.88 -28.84
C ARG A 27 -3.62 11.34 -30.14
N LEU A 28 -4.93 11.21 -30.28
CA LEU A 28 -5.58 10.67 -31.46
C LEU A 28 -6.40 11.70 -32.19
N SER A 29 -6.28 11.71 -33.53
CA SER A 29 -7.20 12.43 -34.40
C SER A 29 -8.50 11.64 -34.59
N GLN A 30 -9.57 12.30 -35.06
CA GLN A 30 -10.84 11.63 -35.44
C GLN A 30 -10.64 10.50 -36.44
N LYS A 31 -9.68 10.65 -37.38
CA LYS A 31 -9.36 9.64 -38.41
C LYS A 31 -8.71 8.40 -37.79
N GLU A 32 -7.80 8.58 -36.85
CA GLU A 32 -7.17 7.47 -36.12
C GLU A 32 -8.19 6.72 -35.27
N ILE A 33 -9.09 7.43 -34.60
CA ILE A 33 -10.20 6.80 -33.87
C ILE A 33 -11.08 5.96 -34.81
N GLN A 34 -11.42 6.49 -36.02
CA GLN A 34 -12.16 5.70 -37.01
C GLN A 34 -11.41 4.43 -37.45
N ASN A 35 -10.09 4.55 -37.65
CA ASN A 35 -9.27 3.40 -38.06
C ASN A 35 -9.22 2.33 -36.95
N ILE A 36 -9.13 2.74 -35.67
CA ILE A 36 -9.14 1.81 -34.54
C ILE A 36 -10.53 1.16 -34.39
N LEU A 37 -11.62 1.93 -34.51
CA LEU A 37 -12.98 1.40 -34.49
C LEU A 37 -13.16 0.30 -35.54
N LYS A 38 -12.65 0.53 -36.76
CA LYS A 38 -12.70 -0.46 -37.83
C LYS A 38 -11.84 -1.69 -37.54
N ARG A 39 -10.63 -1.48 -37.04
CA ARG A 39 -9.65 -2.56 -36.80
C ARG A 39 -10.03 -3.46 -35.61
N GLU A 40 -10.45 -2.87 -34.47
CA GLU A 40 -10.65 -3.63 -33.24
C GLU A 40 -12.10 -3.97 -32.93
N TYR A 41 -13.04 -3.15 -33.42
CA TYR A 41 -14.46 -3.34 -33.13
C TYR A 41 -15.26 -3.67 -34.41
N GLU A 42 -14.57 -3.86 -35.56
CA GLU A 42 -15.17 -4.17 -36.86
C GLU A 42 -16.27 -3.18 -37.29
N MET A 43 -16.22 -1.95 -36.76
CA MET A 43 -17.22 -0.91 -36.95
C MET A 43 -16.76 0.14 -37.97
N THR A 44 -17.55 0.34 -39.03
CA THR A 44 -17.36 1.46 -39.93
C THR A 44 -18.29 2.61 -39.51
N VAL A 45 -17.69 3.68 -39.00
CA VAL A 45 -18.40 4.86 -38.48
C VAL A 45 -17.97 6.08 -39.30
N ASP A 46 -18.92 6.90 -39.72
CA ASP A 46 -18.62 8.14 -40.43
C ASP A 46 -18.01 9.20 -39.48
N ARG A 47 -17.29 10.18 -40.07
CA ARG A 47 -16.60 11.21 -39.31
C ARG A 47 -17.54 12.10 -38.51
N LYS A 48 -18.75 12.37 -39.01
CA LYS A 48 -19.75 13.19 -38.29
C LYS A 48 -20.25 12.48 -37.06
N ALA A 49 -20.44 11.14 -37.15
CA ALA A 49 -20.84 10.35 -35.99
C ALA A 49 -19.72 10.26 -34.96
N VAL A 50 -18.44 10.12 -35.34
CA VAL A 50 -17.31 10.17 -34.40
C VAL A 50 -17.25 11.54 -33.71
N LYS A 51 -17.33 12.66 -34.46
CA LYS A 51 -17.34 14.01 -33.88
C LYS A 51 -18.49 14.17 -32.89
N ARG A 52 -19.70 13.78 -33.24
CA ARG A 52 -20.87 13.89 -32.34
C ARG A 52 -20.68 13.07 -31.05
N ASN A 53 -20.18 11.84 -31.12
CA ASN A 53 -19.93 11.04 -29.96
C ASN A 53 -18.78 11.59 -29.09
N LEU A 54 -17.73 12.17 -29.69
CA LEU A 54 -16.67 12.87 -28.95
C LEU A 54 -17.23 14.10 -28.22
N LEU A 55 -18.08 14.90 -28.85
CA LEU A 55 -18.75 16.03 -28.21
C LEU A 55 -19.57 15.59 -26.99
N ASN A 56 -20.39 14.56 -27.16
CA ASN A 56 -21.20 14.01 -26.07
C ASN A 56 -20.30 13.48 -24.92
N LEU A 57 -19.15 12.90 -25.24
CA LEU A 57 -18.20 12.42 -24.22
C LEU A 57 -17.53 13.60 -23.49
N ILE A 58 -17.14 14.66 -24.19
CA ILE A 58 -16.54 15.86 -23.61
C ILE A 58 -17.54 16.54 -22.65
N GLU A 59 -18.82 16.58 -23.03
CA GLU A 59 -19.87 17.10 -22.17
C GLU A 59 -20.13 16.25 -20.93
N TYR A 60 -20.00 14.92 -21.06
CA TYR A 60 -20.18 13.97 -19.96
C TYR A 60 -18.92 13.80 -19.11
N GLU A 61 -17.74 13.66 -19.75
CA GLU A 61 -16.44 13.43 -19.10
C GLU A 61 -15.55 14.67 -19.26
N SER A 62 -15.42 15.45 -18.18
CA SER A 62 -14.57 16.65 -18.17
C SER A 62 -13.07 16.38 -18.34
N ASN A 63 -12.66 15.10 -18.43
CA ASN A 63 -11.26 14.68 -18.51
C ASN A 63 -10.78 14.42 -19.95
N ILE A 64 -11.64 14.67 -20.97
CA ILE A 64 -11.22 14.56 -22.38
C ILE A 64 -10.72 15.93 -22.82
N GLU A 65 -9.45 15.96 -23.19
CA GLU A 65 -8.83 17.16 -23.76
C GLU A 65 -8.62 17.01 -25.25
N TYR A 66 -8.62 18.14 -25.97
CA TYR A 66 -8.44 18.18 -27.41
C TYR A 66 -7.81 19.52 -27.81
N ARG A 67 -7.32 19.59 -29.04
CA ARG A 67 -6.78 20.82 -29.61
C ARG A 67 -7.69 21.34 -30.72
N GLU A 68 -7.95 22.62 -30.71
CA GLU A 68 -8.61 23.33 -31.81
C GLU A 68 -7.56 23.86 -32.79
N VAL A 69 -7.76 23.56 -34.05
CA VAL A 69 -6.86 24.00 -35.14
C VAL A 69 -7.69 24.65 -36.24
N SER A 70 -7.32 25.86 -36.64
CA SER A 70 -7.96 26.49 -37.78
C SER A 70 -7.68 25.71 -39.09
N ARG A 71 -8.68 25.48 -39.92
CA ARG A 71 -8.50 24.87 -41.24
C ARG A 71 -7.46 25.60 -42.09
N LYS A 72 -7.35 26.95 -41.95
CA LYS A 72 -6.36 27.76 -42.67
C LYS A 72 -4.92 27.42 -42.25
N ASP A 73 -4.68 27.07 -40.99
CA ASP A 73 -3.32 26.72 -40.50
C ASP A 73 -2.86 25.36 -40.99
N ILE A 74 -3.80 24.43 -41.25
CA ILE A 74 -3.48 23.12 -41.81
C ILE A 74 -3.02 23.23 -43.27
N PHE A 75 -3.61 24.11 -44.06
CA PHE A 75 -3.21 24.34 -45.46
C PHE A 75 -1.86 25.09 -45.53
N ARG A 76 -1.61 26.04 -44.61
CA ARG A 76 -0.29 26.74 -44.53
C ARG A 76 0.88 25.81 -44.23
N LYS A 77 0.71 24.79 -43.42
CA LYS A 77 1.76 23.78 -43.17
C LYS A 77 2.05 22.83 -44.32
N LYS A 78 1.11 22.63 -45.25
CA LYS A 78 1.33 21.82 -46.46
C LYS A 78 2.06 22.59 -47.55
N ASP A 79 1.97 23.91 -47.56
CA ASP A 79 2.53 24.77 -48.63
C ASP A 79 3.82 25.51 -48.18
N SER A 80 4.51 25.06 -47.12
CA SER A 80 5.78 25.65 -46.68
C SER A 80 6.97 25.23 -47.55
N VAL A 81 6.78 25.34 -48.88
CA VAL A 81 7.86 25.54 -49.87
C VAL A 81 7.58 26.86 -50.55
N SER A 82 8.33 27.88 -50.12
CA SER A 82 8.61 29.15 -50.83
C SER A 82 7.40 29.97 -51.35
N TYR A 83 7.12 31.10 -50.66
CA TYR A 83 7.07 32.41 -51.32
C TYR A 83 7.06 33.53 -50.25
N LYS A 84 8.06 34.43 -50.33
CA LYS A 84 8.07 35.74 -49.70
C LYS A 84 7.08 36.65 -50.43
N GLY A 85 6.18 37.31 -49.70
CA GLY A 85 5.39 38.39 -50.27
C GLY A 85 4.20 38.84 -49.40
N THR A 86 4.43 39.99 -48.73
CA THR A 86 3.46 41.04 -48.33
C THR A 86 2.27 40.72 -47.46
N SER A 87 2.29 41.42 -46.32
CA SER A 87 1.23 41.80 -45.41
C SER A 87 -0.07 42.23 -46.13
N ASP A 88 -1.16 41.74 -45.61
CA ASP A 88 -2.44 42.37 -45.33
C ASP A 88 -3.54 41.30 -45.25
N PHE A 89 -3.83 40.80 -44.08
CA PHE A 89 -5.13 40.25 -43.78
C PHE A 89 -5.53 40.63 -42.34
N ALA A 90 -6.42 41.64 -42.29
CA ALA A 90 -7.16 42.03 -41.14
C ALA A 90 -7.90 40.85 -40.49
N ASP A 91 -8.08 40.97 -39.20
CA ASP A 91 -8.91 40.15 -38.32
C ASP A 91 -10.25 39.82 -38.93
N LYS A 92 -10.39 38.65 -39.55
CA LYS A 92 -11.69 38.05 -39.79
C LYS A 92 -11.96 37.09 -38.65
N GLU A 93 -13.02 37.35 -37.89
CA GLU A 93 -13.59 36.45 -36.92
C GLU A 93 -13.65 35.04 -37.52
N ILE A 94 -12.98 34.08 -36.85
CA ILE A 94 -12.97 32.69 -37.27
C ILE A 94 -14.35 32.14 -36.91
N SER A 95 -15.15 31.73 -37.89
CA SER A 95 -16.44 31.09 -37.61
C SER A 95 -16.21 29.71 -36.95
N GLU A 96 -17.08 29.29 -36.03
CA GLU A 96 -17.03 27.98 -35.37
C GLU A 96 -16.94 26.79 -36.37
N ASP A 97 -17.45 26.96 -37.55
CA ASP A 97 -17.37 25.96 -38.64
C ASP A 97 -15.97 25.80 -39.26
N ASP A 98 -15.07 26.76 -39.04
CA ASP A 98 -13.67 26.72 -39.51
C ASP A 98 -12.70 26.05 -38.52
N LEU A 99 -13.16 25.71 -37.31
CA LEU A 99 -12.37 25.01 -36.33
C LEU A 99 -12.42 23.48 -36.52
N LEU A 100 -11.26 22.89 -36.53
CA LEU A 100 -11.10 21.44 -36.55
C LEU A 100 -10.58 20.94 -35.21
N TRP A 101 -11.35 20.07 -34.59
CA TRP A 101 -10.98 19.44 -33.32
C TRP A 101 -10.15 18.18 -33.61
N THR A 102 -8.97 18.13 -33.03
CA THR A 102 -7.99 17.05 -33.17
C THR A 102 -7.22 16.81 -31.90
N ASP A 103 -6.33 15.85 -31.91
CA ASP A 103 -5.41 15.57 -30.80
C ASP A 103 -6.16 15.31 -29.49
N PHE A 104 -7.17 14.44 -29.57
CA PHE A 104 -7.96 14.02 -28.43
C PHE A 104 -7.14 13.10 -27.54
N TYR A 105 -7.24 13.31 -26.22
CA TYR A 105 -6.76 12.36 -25.25
C TYR A 105 -7.63 12.38 -23.99
N LEU A 106 -7.67 11.24 -23.31
CA LEU A 106 -8.33 11.12 -22.02
C LEU A 106 -7.27 11.27 -20.93
N LYS A 107 -7.44 12.26 -20.06
CA LYS A 107 -6.60 12.41 -18.89
C LYS A 107 -6.81 11.23 -17.95
N GLN A 108 -5.76 10.47 -17.70
CA GLN A 108 -5.80 9.28 -16.88
C GLN A 108 -6.11 9.65 -15.41
N LYS A 109 -6.83 8.77 -14.70
CA LYS A 109 -7.19 8.96 -13.27
C LYS A 109 -5.95 8.96 -12.37
N PHE A 110 -4.93 8.22 -12.74
CA PHE A 110 -3.64 8.15 -12.08
C PHE A 110 -2.54 8.54 -13.05
N THR A 111 -1.54 9.26 -12.58
CA THR A 111 -0.30 9.44 -13.34
C THR A 111 0.48 8.12 -13.38
N ASN A 112 1.43 8.00 -14.29
CA ASN A 112 2.26 6.80 -14.39
C ASN A 112 3.09 6.59 -13.11
N GLU A 113 3.53 7.66 -12.46
CA GLU A 113 4.29 7.63 -11.21
C GLU A 113 3.43 7.17 -10.03
N GLU A 114 2.20 7.69 -9.92
CA GLU A 114 1.24 7.26 -8.88
C GLU A 114 0.89 5.79 -9.03
N LEU A 115 0.58 5.35 -10.26
CA LEU A 115 0.25 3.96 -10.53
C LEU A 115 1.43 3.03 -10.24
N ARG A 116 2.64 3.45 -10.60
CA ARG A 116 3.87 2.73 -10.27
C ARG A 116 4.06 2.60 -8.77
N LEU A 117 3.88 3.68 -8.01
CA LEU A 117 4.00 3.65 -6.55
C LEU A 117 3.02 2.66 -5.92
N LEU A 118 1.76 2.61 -6.42
CA LEU A 118 0.77 1.63 -5.98
C LEU A 118 1.20 0.19 -6.28
N ILE A 119 1.72 -0.06 -7.48
CA ILE A 119 2.22 -1.38 -7.91
C ILE A 119 3.44 -1.79 -7.07
N ASP A 120 4.40 -0.90 -6.86
CA ASP A 120 5.58 -1.16 -6.04
C ASP A 120 5.18 -1.48 -4.58
N SER A 121 4.17 -0.78 -4.03
CA SER A 121 3.63 -1.07 -2.71
C SER A 121 3.06 -2.49 -2.59
N LEU A 122 2.41 -3.00 -3.65
CA LEU A 122 1.95 -4.39 -3.71
C LEU A 122 3.11 -5.37 -3.87
N LEU A 123 4.14 -5.01 -4.64
CA LEU A 123 5.34 -5.84 -4.81
C LEU A 123 6.12 -6.02 -3.51
N PHE A 124 6.18 -4.99 -2.66
CA PHE A 124 6.87 -5.06 -1.36
C PHE A 124 6.01 -5.61 -0.23
N SER A 125 4.70 -5.79 -0.45
CA SER A 125 3.80 -6.32 0.57
C SER A 125 4.15 -7.78 0.94
N LYS A 126 4.42 -8.01 2.22
CA LYS A 126 4.72 -9.34 2.76
C LYS A 126 3.47 -10.15 3.15
N HIS A 127 2.34 -9.46 3.32
CA HIS A 127 1.08 -10.05 3.79
C HIS A 127 0.13 -10.48 2.68
N ILE A 128 0.46 -10.21 1.42
CA ILE A 128 -0.36 -10.60 0.27
C ILE A 128 0.34 -11.75 -0.47
N PRO A 129 -0.33 -12.90 -0.67
CA PRO A 129 0.21 -14.00 -1.48
C PRO A 129 0.57 -13.52 -2.89
N TYR A 130 1.65 -14.08 -3.45
CA TYR A 130 2.17 -13.65 -4.76
C TYR A 130 1.12 -13.71 -5.87
N SER A 131 0.30 -14.77 -5.89
CA SER A 131 -0.79 -14.91 -6.88
C SER A 131 -1.80 -13.77 -6.81
N GLN A 132 -2.23 -13.41 -5.59
CA GLN A 132 -3.18 -12.30 -5.38
C GLN A 132 -2.55 -10.95 -5.70
N ALA A 133 -1.29 -10.72 -5.32
CA ALA A 133 -0.56 -9.50 -5.69
C ALA A 133 -0.48 -9.35 -7.22
N LYS A 134 -0.16 -10.43 -7.94
CA LYS A 134 -0.11 -10.43 -9.42
C LYS A 134 -1.46 -10.09 -10.06
N GLU A 135 -2.56 -10.59 -9.51
CA GLU A 135 -3.90 -10.25 -10.01
C GLU A 135 -4.26 -8.78 -9.75
N LEU A 136 -3.92 -8.25 -8.57
CA LEU A 136 -4.14 -6.86 -8.23
C LEU A 136 -3.28 -5.92 -9.11
N ILE A 137 -2.02 -6.28 -9.35
CA ILE A 137 -1.14 -5.53 -10.26
C ILE A 137 -1.75 -5.45 -11.65
N LYS A 138 -2.23 -6.58 -12.22
CA LYS A 138 -2.90 -6.56 -13.52
C LYS A 138 -4.13 -5.65 -13.56
N LYS A 139 -4.90 -5.60 -12.46
CA LYS A 139 -6.05 -4.69 -12.34
C LYS A 139 -5.60 -3.23 -12.30
N LEU A 140 -4.51 -2.92 -11.59
CA LEU A 140 -3.95 -1.56 -11.57
C LEU A 140 -3.40 -1.17 -12.94
N GLU A 141 -2.66 -2.05 -13.60
CA GLU A 141 -2.16 -1.82 -14.97
C GLU A 141 -3.30 -1.53 -15.96
N SER A 142 -4.46 -2.18 -15.79
CA SER A 142 -5.63 -1.93 -16.65
C SER A 142 -6.31 -0.56 -16.42
N LEU A 143 -5.92 0.19 -15.39
CA LEU A 143 -6.38 1.57 -15.17
C LEU A 143 -5.61 2.60 -16.00
N SER A 144 -4.53 2.20 -16.64
CA SER A 144 -3.73 3.03 -17.54
C SER A 144 -3.88 2.58 -19.01
N ASN A 145 -3.06 3.11 -19.89
CA ASN A 145 -3.05 2.83 -21.31
C ASN A 145 -1.97 1.80 -21.71
N ILE A 146 -1.90 1.47 -23.00
CA ILE A 146 -0.93 0.48 -23.53
C ILE A 146 0.53 0.94 -23.45
N TYR A 147 0.77 2.21 -23.23
CA TYR A 147 2.12 2.78 -23.14
C TYR A 147 2.69 2.68 -21.72
N PHE A 148 1.81 2.48 -20.73
CA PHE A 148 2.24 2.25 -19.36
C PHE A 148 2.97 0.90 -19.25
N LYS A 149 4.20 0.96 -18.80
CA LYS A 149 4.99 -0.23 -18.48
C LYS A 149 5.31 -0.20 -17.00
N SER A 150 4.67 -1.08 -16.25
CA SER A 150 4.91 -1.24 -14.80
C SER A 150 6.31 -1.80 -14.48
N CYS A 151 7.17 -1.92 -15.49
CA CYS A 151 8.49 -2.54 -15.33
C CYS A 151 9.35 -1.80 -14.32
N SER A 152 9.40 -2.32 -13.13
CA SER A 152 10.50 -2.10 -12.20
C SER A 152 11.73 -2.91 -12.64
N GLN A 153 12.29 -2.62 -13.81
CA GLN A 153 13.52 -3.32 -14.27
C GLN A 153 14.68 -3.17 -13.30
N TYR A 154 14.60 -2.17 -12.41
CA TYR A 154 15.67 -1.78 -11.49
C TYR A 154 15.28 -1.91 -10.02
N ILE A 155 14.03 -2.27 -9.70
CA ILE A 155 13.55 -2.42 -8.32
C ILE A 155 13.09 -3.88 -8.14
N TYR A 156 13.87 -4.67 -7.43
CA TYR A 156 13.51 -6.03 -7.07
C TYR A 156 13.17 -6.10 -5.60
N PRO A 157 12.01 -6.64 -5.22
CA PRO A 157 11.76 -6.97 -3.83
C PRO A 157 12.79 -8.01 -3.41
N LEU A 158 13.37 -7.83 -2.22
CA LEU A 158 14.16 -8.91 -1.62
C LEU A 158 13.34 -10.21 -1.64
N PRO A 159 13.95 -11.37 -1.85
CA PRO A 159 13.26 -12.66 -1.80
C PRO A 159 12.81 -12.94 -0.36
N VAL A 160 11.87 -12.17 0.11
CA VAL A 160 11.23 -12.35 1.41
C VAL A 160 10.04 -13.26 1.20
N GLU A 161 9.97 -14.33 1.99
CA GLU A 161 8.82 -15.22 1.98
C GLU A 161 7.54 -14.42 2.26
N ARG A 162 6.64 -14.46 1.29
CA ARG A 162 5.29 -13.94 1.43
C ARG A 162 4.44 -14.97 2.16
N THR A 163 3.34 -14.52 2.74
CA THR A 163 2.38 -15.45 3.32
C THR A 163 1.75 -16.33 2.24
N ASP A 164 1.51 -17.60 2.56
CA ASP A 164 0.72 -18.53 1.74
C ASP A 164 -0.78 -18.46 2.06
N ASN A 165 -1.16 -17.65 3.05
CA ASN A 165 -2.53 -17.54 3.48
C ASN A 165 -3.38 -16.72 2.50
N LYS A 166 -4.10 -17.41 1.62
CA LYS A 166 -5.04 -16.79 0.67
C LYS A 166 -6.26 -16.14 1.33
N GLN A 167 -6.50 -16.40 2.62
CA GLN A 167 -7.64 -15.87 3.38
C GLN A 167 -7.30 -14.54 4.09
N VAL A 168 -6.14 -13.95 3.91
CA VAL A 168 -5.74 -12.72 4.62
C VAL A 168 -6.76 -11.60 4.45
N PHE A 169 -7.23 -11.34 3.23
CA PHE A 169 -8.26 -10.32 3.00
C PHE A 169 -9.58 -10.64 3.67
N TYR A 170 -9.98 -11.91 3.67
CA TYR A 170 -11.15 -12.37 4.38
C TYR A 170 -11.00 -12.18 5.89
N ASN A 171 -9.86 -12.56 6.45
CA ASN A 171 -9.56 -12.36 7.86
C ASN A 171 -9.62 -10.88 8.27
N ILE A 172 -9.05 -10.00 7.43
CA ILE A 172 -9.11 -8.54 7.66
C ILE A 172 -10.56 -8.06 7.68
N ALA A 173 -11.37 -8.46 6.71
CA ALA A 173 -12.78 -8.06 6.63
C ALA A 173 -13.59 -8.54 7.85
N ILE A 174 -13.38 -9.78 8.30
CA ILE A 174 -14.03 -10.34 9.49
C ILE A 174 -13.60 -9.58 10.75
N LEU A 175 -12.31 -9.29 10.89
CA LEU A 175 -11.79 -8.55 12.03
C LEU A 175 -12.32 -7.12 12.08
N ASP A 176 -12.37 -6.44 10.93
CA ASP A 176 -12.93 -5.10 10.84
C ASP A 176 -14.41 -5.07 11.25
N ASP A 177 -15.20 -6.03 10.78
CA ASP A 177 -16.60 -6.16 11.17
C ASP A 177 -16.76 -6.47 12.68
N ALA A 178 -15.94 -7.35 13.24
CA ALA A 178 -15.94 -7.68 14.66
C ALA A 178 -15.55 -6.48 15.55
N ILE A 179 -14.53 -5.71 15.16
CA ILE A 179 -14.11 -4.48 15.85
C ILE A 179 -15.25 -3.46 15.84
N ARG A 180 -15.84 -3.23 14.67
CA ARG A 180 -16.97 -2.29 14.51
C ARG A 180 -18.18 -2.68 15.36
N LYS A 181 -18.49 -3.98 15.42
CA LYS A 181 -19.60 -4.51 16.20
C LYS A 181 -19.27 -4.73 17.68
N LYS A 182 -18.03 -4.52 18.08
CA LYS A 182 -17.52 -4.78 19.44
C LYS A 182 -17.82 -6.20 19.90
N LYS A 183 -17.62 -7.18 19.01
CA LYS A 183 -17.86 -8.61 19.27
C LYS A 183 -16.54 -9.35 19.39
N LYS A 184 -16.56 -10.47 20.15
CA LYS A 184 -15.42 -11.38 20.21
C LYS A 184 -15.27 -12.15 18.90
N VAL A 185 -14.07 -12.66 18.66
CA VAL A 185 -13.78 -13.60 17.60
C VAL A 185 -13.13 -14.85 18.14
N LEU A 186 -13.40 -15.98 17.48
CA LEU A 186 -12.72 -17.24 17.67
C LEU A 186 -11.86 -17.49 16.44
N PHE A 187 -10.61 -17.95 16.64
CA PHE A 187 -9.75 -18.38 15.56
C PHE A 187 -8.72 -19.43 16.02
N GLU A 188 -8.14 -20.12 15.06
CA GLU A 188 -6.96 -20.96 15.23
C GLU A 188 -5.72 -20.20 14.76
N TYR A 189 -4.56 -20.53 15.31
CA TYR A 189 -3.31 -19.83 15.00
C TYR A 189 -2.21 -20.78 14.52
N ALA A 190 -1.60 -20.45 13.39
CA ALA A 190 -0.57 -21.25 12.78
C ALA A 190 0.84 -20.67 13.03
N VAL A 191 1.83 -21.57 13.14
CA VAL A 191 3.24 -21.23 13.29
C VAL A 191 4.08 -22.12 12.37
N TYR A 192 5.25 -21.62 11.97
CA TYR A 192 6.21 -22.43 11.21
C TYR A 192 6.85 -23.48 12.09
N HIS A 193 7.06 -24.67 11.52
CA HIS A 193 7.87 -25.73 12.09
C HIS A 193 9.17 -25.92 11.24
N THR A 194 10.02 -26.86 11.65
CA THR A 194 11.29 -27.18 10.99
C THR A 194 11.14 -27.66 9.56
N ASP A 195 9.97 -28.17 9.20
CA ASP A 195 9.60 -28.57 7.82
C ASP A 195 9.28 -27.35 6.92
N LYS A 196 9.42 -26.12 7.46
CA LYS A 196 9.12 -24.83 6.81
C LYS A 196 7.65 -24.66 6.43
N LYS A 197 6.74 -25.47 6.97
CA LYS A 197 5.30 -25.36 6.75
C LYS A 197 4.59 -24.76 7.96
N MET A 198 3.43 -24.18 7.70
CA MET A 198 2.57 -23.63 8.75
C MET A 198 1.72 -24.74 9.36
N HIS A 199 1.84 -24.92 10.67
CA HIS A 199 1.05 -25.87 11.44
C HIS A 199 0.20 -25.14 12.48
N LEU A 200 -1.00 -25.63 12.71
CA LEU A 200 -1.89 -25.11 13.77
C LEU A 200 -1.27 -25.40 15.14
N LYS A 201 -1.28 -24.42 16.02
CA LYS A 201 -0.86 -24.63 17.41
C LYS A 201 -1.78 -25.61 18.09
N LYS A 202 -1.19 -26.57 18.81
CA LYS A 202 -1.89 -27.60 19.58
C LYS A 202 -1.76 -27.35 21.06
N ARG A 203 -2.72 -27.87 21.82
CA ARG A 203 -2.66 -28.00 23.28
C ARG A 203 -1.81 -29.20 23.64
N GLU A 204 -1.55 -29.41 24.93
CA GLU A 204 -0.78 -30.55 25.46
C GLU A 204 -1.47 -31.90 25.15
N ASP A 205 -2.80 -31.91 25.06
CA ASP A 205 -3.60 -33.09 24.71
C ASP A 205 -3.62 -33.41 23.19
N GLY A 206 -2.90 -32.62 22.38
CA GLY A 206 -2.83 -32.78 20.93
C GLY A 206 -3.97 -32.12 20.15
N SER A 207 -5.00 -31.61 20.80
CA SER A 207 -6.11 -30.86 20.16
C SER A 207 -5.65 -29.52 19.62
N VAL A 208 -6.30 -29.04 18.57
CA VAL A 208 -6.02 -27.70 18.02
C VAL A 208 -6.39 -26.63 19.06
N ARG A 209 -5.50 -25.67 19.26
CA ARG A 209 -5.74 -24.56 20.19
C ARG A 209 -6.56 -23.47 19.54
N GLU A 210 -7.75 -23.25 20.08
CA GLU A 210 -8.62 -22.15 19.74
C GLU A 210 -8.34 -20.93 20.62
N TYR A 211 -8.48 -19.75 20.01
CA TYR A 211 -8.28 -18.46 20.65
C TYR A 211 -9.59 -17.67 20.57
N ILE A 212 -10.18 -17.42 21.74
CA ILE A 212 -11.32 -16.51 21.89
C ILE A 212 -10.76 -15.19 22.38
N ILE A 213 -10.91 -14.12 21.60
CA ILE A 213 -10.31 -12.83 21.91
C ILE A 213 -11.30 -11.69 21.64
N THR A 214 -11.07 -10.55 22.28
CA THR A 214 -11.70 -9.29 21.95
C THR A 214 -10.78 -8.50 21.03
N PRO A 215 -11.13 -8.27 19.76
CA PRO A 215 -10.33 -7.46 18.86
C PRO A 215 -10.56 -5.97 19.12
N TYR A 216 -9.49 -5.17 19.14
CA TYR A 216 -9.56 -3.72 19.32
C TYR A 216 -9.18 -2.95 18.09
N GLN A 217 -8.05 -3.32 17.46
CA GLN A 217 -7.49 -2.57 16.34
C GLN A 217 -6.62 -3.48 15.48
N MET A 218 -6.46 -3.10 14.21
CA MET A 218 -5.42 -3.67 13.35
C MET A 218 -4.34 -2.63 13.07
N ALA A 219 -3.09 -3.08 13.02
CA ALA A 219 -1.93 -2.26 12.69
C ALA A 219 -1.07 -2.94 11.63
N VAL A 220 -0.31 -2.14 10.88
CA VAL A 220 0.68 -2.66 9.93
C VAL A 220 2.08 -2.33 10.44
N GLN A 221 2.90 -3.36 10.60
CA GLN A 221 4.30 -3.24 10.98
C GLN A 221 5.17 -4.11 10.07
N GLU A 222 6.21 -3.53 9.48
CA GLU A 222 7.12 -4.21 8.53
C GLU A 222 6.38 -4.96 7.40
N GLY A 223 5.30 -4.36 6.88
CA GLY A 223 4.50 -4.94 5.79
C GLY A 223 3.66 -6.14 6.20
N LYS A 224 3.36 -6.33 7.49
CA LYS A 224 2.50 -7.38 8.03
C LYS A 224 1.38 -6.79 8.86
N TYR A 225 0.16 -7.34 8.73
CA TYR A 225 -0.96 -6.96 9.58
C TYR A 225 -0.87 -7.66 10.93
N TYR A 226 -1.04 -6.88 11.98
CA TYR A 226 -1.16 -7.34 13.36
C TYR A 226 -2.55 -6.98 13.90
N LEU A 227 -3.14 -7.94 14.59
CA LEU A 227 -4.35 -7.75 15.36
C LEU A 227 -3.95 -7.43 16.80
N ILE A 228 -4.35 -6.27 17.31
CA ILE A 228 -4.21 -5.86 18.69
C ILE A 228 -5.50 -6.26 19.40
N CYS A 229 -5.40 -7.10 20.42
CA CYS A 229 -6.55 -7.71 21.05
C CYS A 229 -6.29 -8.06 22.52
N ASN A 230 -7.34 -8.41 23.24
CA ASN A 230 -7.24 -9.01 24.57
C ASN A 230 -7.67 -10.47 24.49
N TYR A 231 -6.91 -11.35 25.09
CA TYR A 231 -7.34 -12.71 25.38
C TYR A 231 -8.07 -12.72 26.72
N ASP A 232 -9.33 -13.08 26.71
CA ASP A 232 -10.28 -12.92 27.84
C ASP A 232 -9.74 -13.40 29.20
N LYS A 233 -8.89 -14.41 29.18
CA LYS A 233 -8.27 -14.98 30.38
C LYS A 233 -7.33 -14.01 31.11
N TYR A 234 -6.84 -12.97 30.41
CA TYR A 234 -5.84 -12.05 30.92
C TYR A 234 -6.32 -10.60 30.81
N ASP A 235 -5.71 -9.73 31.60
CA ASP A 235 -5.97 -8.28 31.53
C ASP A 235 -4.93 -7.53 30.66
N ASP A 236 -4.17 -8.28 29.87
CA ASP A 236 -3.12 -7.78 29.00
C ASP A 236 -3.55 -7.70 27.55
N ILE A 237 -2.78 -6.94 26.77
CA ILE A 237 -2.90 -6.89 25.32
C ILE A 237 -2.03 -7.98 24.68
N SER A 238 -2.57 -8.57 23.64
CA SER A 238 -1.87 -9.55 22.81
C SER A 238 -1.86 -9.09 21.35
N ASN A 239 -0.77 -9.38 20.65
CA ASN A 239 -0.63 -9.09 19.23
C ASN A 239 -0.54 -10.39 18.43
N TYR A 240 -1.42 -10.55 17.44
CA TYR A 240 -1.40 -11.70 16.54
C TYR A 240 -1.23 -11.26 15.09
N ARG A 241 -0.37 -11.93 14.35
CA ARG A 241 -0.23 -11.72 12.92
C ARG A 241 -1.48 -12.25 12.21
N VAL A 242 -2.13 -11.40 11.42
CA VAL A 242 -3.38 -11.72 10.71
C VAL A 242 -3.17 -12.81 9.65
N ASP A 243 -1.99 -12.85 9.01
CA ASP A 243 -1.65 -13.86 8.01
C ASP A 243 -1.49 -15.28 8.60
N ARG A 244 -1.37 -15.40 9.93
CA ARG A 244 -1.27 -16.67 10.66
C ARG A 244 -2.60 -17.14 11.24
N ILE A 245 -3.66 -16.32 11.15
CA ILE A 245 -5.00 -16.66 11.61
C ILE A 245 -5.65 -17.63 10.61
N ARG A 246 -6.32 -18.64 11.16
CA ARG A 246 -7.10 -19.65 10.42
C ARG A 246 -8.47 -19.79 11.05
N ASN A 247 -9.46 -20.18 10.25
CA ASN A 247 -10.82 -20.54 10.68
C ASN A 247 -11.46 -19.48 11.60
N ILE A 248 -11.32 -18.19 11.22
CA ILE A 248 -11.85 -17.07 12.02
C ILE A 248 -13.39 -17.00 11.93
N GLN A 249 -14.02 -16.76 13.09
CA GLN A 249 -15.47 -16.59 13.23
C GLN A 249 -15.79 -15.48 14.22
N ILE A 250 -16.83 -14.68 13.94
CA ILE A 250 -17.36 -13.70 14.88
C ILE A 250 -18.32 -14.43 15.82
N LEU A 251 -18.14 -14.20 17.12
CA LEU A 251 -19.03 -14.74 18.14
C LEU A 251 -20.16 -13.74 18.46
N GLU A 252 -21.27 -14.25 18.99
CA GLU A 252 -22.35 -13.37 19.44
C GLU A 252 -22.02 -12.60 20.72
N GLU A 253 -21.00 -13.05 21.45
CA GLU A 253 -20.55 -12.45 22.69
C GLU A 253 -19.95 -11.05 22.46
N LYS A 254 -20.28 -10.12 23.36
CA LYS A 254 -19.68 -8.78 23.39
C LYS A 254 -18.22 -8.85 23.83
N GLY A 255 -17.39 -8.07 23.18
CA GLY A 255 -15.99 -7.90 23.56
C GLY A 255 -15.84 -7.15 24.89
N LYS A 256 -14.71 -7.39 25.58
CA LYS A 256 -14.31 -6.67 26.79
C LYS A 256 -13.92 -5.23 26.40
N PRO A 257 -14.47 -4.18 27.04
CA PRO A 257 -14.07 -2.82 26.71
C PRO A 257 -12.58 -2.59 26.97
N PHE A 258 -11.91 -1.89 26.07
CA PHE A 258 -10.47 -1.64 26.17
C PHE A 258 -10.11 -0.90 27.47
N GLU A 259 -10.93 0.07 27.86
CA GLU A 259 -10.75 0.92 29.04
C GLU A 259 -10.78 0.14 30.37
N THR A 260 -11.28 -1.10 30.34
CA THR A 260 -11.30 -1.98 31.55
C THR A 260 -10.01 -2.77 31.75
N LEU A 261 -9.10 -2.75 30.78
CA LEU A 261 -7.80 -3.40 30.88
C LEU A 261 -6.88 -2.58 31.80
N LYS A 262 -6.09 -3.23 32.63
CA LYS A 262 -5.09 -2.56 33.47
C LYS A 262 -4.13 -1.70 32.66
N TRP A 263 -3.76 -2.19 31.49
CA TRP A 263 -2.84 -1.51 30.59
C TRP A 263 -3.37 -0.19 30.04
N SER A 264 -4.69 -0.04 29.88
CA SER A 264 -5.30 1.15 29.26
C SER A 264 -5.19 2.42 30.10
N GLY A 265 -4.92 2.31 31.40
CA GLY A 265 -5.02 3.44 32.32
C GLY A 265 -6.41 4.08 32.34
N HIS A 266 -7.46 3.30 31.99
CA HIS A 266 -8.86 3.74 31.83
C HIS A 266 -9.09 4.73 30.69
N GLN A 267 -8.17 4.83 29.73
CA GLN A 267 -8.27 5.67 28.54
C GLN A 267 -8.61 4.86 27.30
N PRO A 268 -9.25 5.47 26.29
CA PRO A 268 -9.43 4.86 24.97
C PRO A 268 -8.07 4.54 24.34
N MET A 269 -8.05 3.52 23.48
CA MET A 269 -6.83 3.13 22.76
C MET A 269 -6.35 4.23 21.84
N ASN A 270 -5.10 4.69 22.05
CA ASN A 270 -4.38 5.55 21.13
C ASN A 270 -3.40 4.71 20.28
N LEU A 271 -3.79 4.40 19.05
CA LEU A 271 -2.98 3.56 18.16
C LEU A 271 -1.60 4.17 17.88
N ASN A 272 -1.50 5.49 17.74
CA ASN A 272 -0.22 6.15 17.46
C ASN A 272 0.78 5.99 18.61
N GLU A 273 0.34 6.13 19.85
CA GLU A 273 1.18 5.88 21.04
C GLU A 273 1.53 4.41 21.14
N TYR A 274 0.53 3.53 20.95
CA TYR A 274 0.76 2.09 20.99
C TYR A 274 1.84 1.66 20.00
N MET A 275 1.78 2.14 18.76
CA MET A 275 2.76 1.78 17.71
C MET A 275 4.17 2.32 18.01
N LYS A 276 4.29 3.51 18.62
CA LYS A 276 5.59 4.06 19.04
C LYS A 276 6.25 3.22 20.12
N GLU A 277 5.45 2.69 21.05
CA GLU A 277 5.93 1.88 22.16
C GLU A 277 6.21 0.42 21.77
N HIS A 278 5.45 -0.13 20.79
CA HIS A 278 5.51 -1.55 20.39
C HIS A 278 6.17 -1.75 19.02
N VAL A 279 7.37 -1.22 18.84
CA VAL A 279 8.12 -1.22 17.57
C VAL A 279 8.32 -2.61 16.93
N TYR A 280 8.29 -3.68 17.72
CA TYR A 280 8.34 -5.07 17.24
C TYR A 280 7.04 -5.85 17.51
N MET A 281 5.96 -5.17 17.90
CA MET A 281 4.67 -5.79 18.23
C MET A 281 4.76 -6.91 19.29
N TYR A 282 5.72 -6.80 20.23
CA TYR A 282 5.78 -7.71 21.37
C TYR A 282 4.71 -7.37 22.41
N SER A 283 4.18 -8.41 23.06
CA SER A 283 3.25 -8.27 24.20
C SER A 283 4.05 -8.39 25.50
N SER A 284 4.48 -7.27 26.05
CA SER A 284 5.12 -7.14 27.36
C SER A 284 4.88 -5.74 27.90
N GLU A 285 5.25 -5.50 29.16
CA GLU A 285 5.12 -4.20 29.82
C GLU A 285 5.99 -3.12 29.13
N ASN A 286 5.52 -1.88 29.18
CA ASN A 286 6.27 -0.72 28.75
C ASN A 286 7.04 -0.12 29.93
N ALA A 287 8.18 0.49 29.65
CA ALA A 287 9.00 1.16 30.65
C ALA A 287 9.77 2.33 30.04
N PHE A 288 10.17 3.24 30.88
CA PHE A 288 11.21 4.21 30.55
C PHE A 288 12.56 3.50 30.54
N VAL A 289 13.14 3.41 29.33
CA VAL A 289 14.43 2.77 29.13
C VAL A 289 15.45 3.83 28.76
N LYS A 290 16.57 3.88 29.51
CA LYS A 290 17.75 4.66 29.16
C LYS A 290 18.86 3.73 28.70
N PHE A 291 19.42 4.01 27.54
CA PHE A 291 20.53 3.23 26.98
C PHE A 291 21.56 4.18 26.34
N ARG A 292 22.81 3.77 26.30
CA ARG A 292 23.91 4.46 25.63
C ARG A 292 24.16 3.81 24.29
N ILE A 293 24.40 4.63 23.28
CA ILE A 293 24.75 4.21 21.93
C ILE A 293 26.01 4.89 21.43
N VAL A 294 26.70 4.30 20.44
CA VAL A 294 27.68 5.00 19.64
C VAL A 294 26.97 6.01 18.71
N LYS A 295 27.53 7.20 18.49
CA LYS A 295 26.86 8.26 17.71
C LYS A 295 26.48 7.85 16.28
N ALA A 296 27.20 6.91 15.67
CA ALA A 296 26.86 6.38 14.35
C ALA A 296 25.45 5.76 14.28
N MET A 297 24.88 5.32 15.41
CA MET A 297 23.57 4.69 15.48
C MET A 297 22.41 5.66 15.72
N ILE A 298 22.62 6.98 15.72
CA ILE A 298 21.55 7.96 15.95
C ILE A 298 20.42 7.79 14.92
N SER A 299 20.78 7.58 13.65
CA SER A 299 19.77 7.34 12.59
C SER A 299 18.97 6.08 12.83
N ASP A 300 19.61 4.97 13.20
CA ASP A 300 18.94 3.68 13.49
C ASP A 300 17.95 3.82 14.67
N VAL A 301 18.34 4.60 15.70
CA VAL A 301 17.47 4.88 16.85
C VAL A 301 16.26 5.71 16.44
N ILE A 302 16.45 6.76 15.64
CA ILE A 302 15.35 7.62 15.15
C ILE A 302 14.43 6.83 14.23
N ASP A 303 14.98 6.00 13.35
CA ASP A 303 14.20 5.19 12.41
C ASP A 303 13.35 4.14 13.15
N LEU A 304 13.87 3.56 14.24
CA LEU A 304 13.15 2.55 14.99
C LEU A 304 12.17 3.14 16.02
N PHE A 305 12.62 4.09 16.85
CA PHE A 305 11.85 4.62 17.98
C PHE A 305 11.17 5.97 17.68
N GLY A 306 11.45 6.56 16.52
CA GLY A 306 10.91 7.84 16.10
C GLY A 306 11.65 9.05 16.70
N LYS A 307 11.26 10.25 16.25
CA LYS A 307 11.87 11.52 16.67
C LYS A 307 11.52 11.96 18.11
N GLY A 308 10.68 11.20 18.81
CA GLY A 308 10.26 11.48 20.18
C GLY A 308 11.22 10.95 21.25
N VAL A 309 12.38 10.46 20.89
CA VAL A 309 13.43 10.04 21.84
C VAL A 309 14.18 11.26 22.38
N ASP A 310 14.59 11.17 23.65
CA ASP A 310 15.40 12.21 24.31
C ASP A 310 16.89 11.83 24.30
N PHE A 311 17.73 12.72 23.79
CA PHE A 311 19.19 12.57 23.83
C PHE A 311 19.78 13.34 24.99
N SER A 312 20.75 12.74 25.69
CA SER A 312 21.46 13.33 26.84
C SER A 312 22.88 12.78 26.95
N GLU A 313 23.69 13.39 27.81
CA GLU A 313 25.04 12.90 28.14
C GLU A 313 25.88 12.61 26.91
N GLU A 314 25.91 13.57 25.99
CA GLU A 314 26.65 13.47 24.75
C GLU A 314 28.17 13.63 24.99
N THR A 315 28.95 12.72 24.41
CA THR A 315 30.42 12.75 24.38
C THR A 315 30.89 12.78 22.90
N ASP A 316 32.18 12.73 22.65
CA ASP A 316 32.69 12.69 21.28
C ASP A 316 32.25 11.44 20.52
N THR A 317 32.09 10.29 21.20
CA THR A 317 31.83 8.99 20.59
C THR A 317 30.45 8.40 20.89
N HIS A 318 29.84 8.79 22.01
CA HIS A 318 28.61 8.19 22.51
C HIS A 318 27.57 9.24 22.89
N VAL A 319 26.32 8.81 22.99
CA VAL A 319 25.20 9.59 23.50
C VAL A 319 24.23 8.67 24.26
N SER A 320 23.59 9.16 25.31
CA SER A 320 22.52 8.47 26.01
C SER A 320 21.16 8.79 25.41
N VAL A 321 20.32 7.78 25.25
CA VAL A 321 18.95 7.86 24.73
C VAL A 321 17.97 7.47 25.80
N SER A 322 16.89 8.22 25.96
CA SER A 322 15.77 7.87 26.83
C SER A 322 14.49 7.75 26.01
N VAL A 323 13.75 6.67 26.24
CA VAL A 323 12.51 6.39 25.49
C VAL A 323 11.54 5.60 26.37
N HIS A 324 10.24 5.86 26.21
CA HIS A 324 9.18 5.01 26.76
C HIS A 324 8.81 3.95 25.73
N VAL A 325 9.09 2.69 26.00
CA VAL A 325 8.97 1.61 25.03
C VAL A 325 8.72 0.27 25.69
N ASN A 326 8.19 -0.68 24.93
CA ASN A 326 8.08 -2.07 25.33
C ASN A 326 9.46 -2.64 25.74
N GLU A 327 9.58 -3.17 26.96
CA GLU A 327 10.86 -3.63 27.50
C GLU A 327 11.52 -4.70 26.62
N ARG A 328 10.72 -5.64 26.11
CA ARG A 328 11.26 -6.70 25.24
C ARG A 328 11.77 -6.14 23.91
N ALA A 329 11.19 -5.05 23.43
CA ALA A 329 11.69 -4.37 22.23
C ALA A 329 13.07 -3.73 22.50
N ALA A 330 13.21 -3.03 23.64
CA ALA A 330 14.51 -2.46 24.04
C ALA A 330 15.56 -3.54 24.29
N GLU A 331 15.19 -4.65 24.93
CA GLU A 331 16.06 -5.81 25.15
C GLU A 331 16.55 -6.39 23.81
N GLN A 332 15.64 -6.61 22.85
CA GLN A 332 15.98 -7.17 21.55
C GLN A 332 16.88 -6.22 20.75
N PHE A 333 16.58 -4.91 20.79
CA PHE A 333 17.42 -3.89 20.16
C PHE A 333 18.84 -3.92 20.71
N ALA A 334 18.99 -3.91 22.04
CA ALA A 334 20.30 -3.94 22.68
C ALA A 334 21.07 -5.26 22.40
N LYS A 335 20.39 -6.42 22.32
CA LYS A 335 21.02 -7.69 21.93
C LYS A 335 21.51 -7.70 20.50
N ASN A 336 20.73 -7.11 19.58
CA ASN A 336 21.07 -7.08 18.17
C ASN A 336 22.30 -6.21 17.87
N TYR A 337 22.51 -5.17 18.69
CA TYR A 337 23.55 -4.17 18.48
C TYR A 337 24.61 -4.13 19.59
N ALA A 338 24.70 -5.20 20.38
CA ALA A 338 25.80 -5.31 21.36
C ALA A 338 27.16 -5.45 20.61
N PRO A 339 28.23 -4.77 21.07
CA PRO A 339 28.34 -3.95 22.29
C PRO A 339 27.99 -2.47 22.12
N ASP A 340 27.58 -2.01 20.94
CA ASP A 340 27.38 -0.61 20.60
C ASP A 340 26.17 0.02 21.31
N VAL A 341 25.22 -0.82 21.78
CA VAL A 341 24.06 -0.43 22.57
C VAL A 341 24.15 -1.04 23.96
N VAL A 342 24.13 -0.19 25.00
CA VAL A 342 24.24 -0.61 26.39
C VAL A 342 23.07 -0.06 27.19
N ILE A 343 22.22 -0.94 27.76
CA ILE A 343 21.14 -0.54 28.65
C ILE A 343 21.71 0.02 29.96
N LEU A 344 21.27 1.21 30.35
CA LEU A 344 21.63 1.86 31.59
C LEU A 344 20.52 1.72 32.63
N GLN A 345 19.27 1.90 32.23
CA GLN A 345 18.07 1.81 33.07
C GLN A 345 16.92 1.15 32.32
N PRO A 346 16.01 0.44 33.00
CA PRO A 346 16.02 0.12 34.42
C PRO A 346 17.08 -0.94 34.77
N LYS A 347 17.53 -0.94 36.02
CA LYS A 347 18.60 -1.84 36.50
C LYS A 347 18.27 -3.31 36.26
N ARG A 348 17.00 -3.71 36.48
CA ARG A 348 16.53 -5.10 36.23
C ARG A 348 16.76 -5.54 34.78
N LEU A 349 16.48 -4.68 33.81
CA LEU A 349 16.66 -4.98 32.39
C LEU A 349 18.14 -5.05 32.04
N ARG A 350 18.94 -4.11 32.55
CA ARG A 350 20.40 -4.11 32.40
C ARG A 350 21.04 -5.39 32.93
N ASP A 351 20.68 -5.78 34.16
CA ASP A 351 21.26 -6.95 34.83
C ASP A 351 20.85 -8.24 34.09
N LYS A 352 19.57 -8.35 33.65
CA LYS A 352 19.10 -9.46 32.80
C LYS A 352 19.90 -9.56 31.52
N LEU A 353 20.07 -8.43 30.83
CA LEU A 353 20.80 -8.41 29.54
C LEU A 353 22.25 -8.80 29.71
N ARG A 354 22.92 -8.31 30.78
CA ARG A 354 24.29 -8.72 31.11
C ARG A 354 24.39 -10.23 31.32
N ASP A 355 23.45 -10.83 32.06
CA ASP A 355 23.46 -12.26 32.34
C ASP A 355 23.16 -13.09 31.05
N ASP A 356 22.28 -12.60 30.18
CA ASP A 356 22.00 -13.21 28.87
C ASP A 356 23.22 -13.16 27.93
N LEU A 357 23.92 -12.01 27.89
CA LEU A 357 25.13 -11.84 27.08
C LEU A 357 26.29 -12.71 27.60
N LYS A 358 26.39 -12.87 28.92
CA LYS A 358 27.36 -13.77 29.53
C LYS A 358 27.11 -15.23 29.13
N LYS A 359 25.85 -15.69 29.19
CA LYS A 359 25.47 -17.04 28.69
C LYS A 359 25.74 -17.20 27.20
N ALA A 360 25.48 -16.14 26.41
CA ALA A 360 25.78 -16.18 25.00
C ALA A 360 27.29 -16.33 24.73
N TRP A 361 28.12 -15.59 25.47
CA TRP A 361 29.57 -15.70 25.37
C TRP A 361 30.07 -17.09 25.77
N GLU A 362 29.58 -17.63 26.92
CA GLU A 362 29.90 -19.00 27.37
C GLU A 362 29.54 -20.07 26.30
N ALA A 363 28.43 -19.90 25.57
CA ALA A 363 28.03 -20.83 24.51
C ALA A 363 28.93 -20.82 23.25
N TYR A 364 29.83 -19.86 23.11
CA TYR A 364 30.85 -19.82 22.05
C TYR A 364 32.21 -20.33 22.51
N GLU A 365 32.38 -20.67 23.81
CA GLU A 365 33.60 -21.25 24.33
C GLU A 365 33.60 -22.79 24.27
N ASP A 366 32.41 -23.41 24.04
CA ASP A 366 32.25 -24.86 23.81
C ASP A 366 32.45 -25.21 22.31
#